data_c97d0be4a4fe3ac15f80e34f49d7c9fb
#
_entry.id   c97d0be4a4fe3ac15f80e34f49d7c9fb
#
_cell.length_a   1.000
_cell.length_b   1.000
_cell.length_c   1.000
_cell.angle_alpha   90.00
_cell.angle_beta   90.00
_cell.angle_gamma   90.00
#
_symmetry.space_group_name_H-M   'P 1'
#
loop_
_entity.id
_entity.type
_entity.pdbx_description
1 polymer ?
#
loop_
_entity_poly.entity_id
_entity_poly.type
_entity_poly.pdbx_seq_one_letter_code
_entity_poly.pdbx_strand_id
1 'polypeptide(L)'
;MLTAHPTEAKRRSIRRLLNDLRELLDRQDDPNLLQSRSKRIPSEVKAQLRKLWQTDFIRSRRPTVLQEVQRGLAYKDVLWDIVPQVANDLRDALNDYYPNVKKTNPLFVYGSWIGGDRDGNPFVTPDVTAQTFEWLRQAALETHLSQC
;
A
#
# COMPACT_ATOMS: atom_id res chain seq x y z
N MET A 1 11.00 -2.81 3.98
CA MET A 1 11.66 -2.46 2.71
C MET A 1 10.64 -2.60 1.59
N LEU A 2 10.49 -1.57 0.76
CA LEU A 2 9.57 -1.61 -0.37
C LEU A 2 10.29 -2.16 -1.59
N THR A 3 9.78 -3.27 -2.14
CA THR A 3 10.30 -3.90 -3.35
C THR A 3 9.19 -4.04 -4.38
N ALA A 4 9.52 -3.87 -5.66
CA ALA A 4 8.60 -4.17 -6.74
C ALA A 4 8.74 -5.66 -7.12
N HIS A 5 7.74 -6.47 -6.77
CA HIS A 5 7.70 -7.86 -7.20
C HIS A 5 6.78 -8.06 -8.41
N PRO A 6 6.99 -9.13 -9.22
CA PRO A 6 6.11 -9.47 -10.34
C PRO A 6 4.64 -9.61 -9.96
N THR A 7 4.36 -9.87 -8.68
CA THR A 7 2.98 -9.91 -8.13
C THR A 7 2.26 -8.57 -8.21
N GLU A 8 2.95 -7.46 -8.38
CA GLU A 8 2.37 -6.15 -8.65
C GLU A 8 1.90 -5.95 -10.12
N ALA A 9 2.03 -6.97 -10.95
CA ALA A 9 1.50 -6.95 -12.33
C ALA A 9 -0.04 -6.80 -12.38
N LYS A 10 -0.74 -7.11 -11.27
CA LYS A 10 -2.20 -6.93 -11.18
C LYS A 10 -2.56 -5.45 -11.23
N ARG A 11 -3.54 -5.14 -12.08
CA ARG A 11 -4.06 -3.76 -12.17
C ARG A 11 -4.65 -3.32 -10.82
N ARG A 12 -4.45 -2.05 -10.47
CA ARG A 12 -5.06 -1.47 -9.25
C ARG A 12 -6.59 -1.64 -9.24
N SER A 13 -7.23 -1.56 -10.41
CA SER A 13 -8.66 -1.82 -10.59
C SER A 13 -9.07 -3.23 -10.17
N ILE A 14 -8.26 -4.25 -10.52
CA ILE A 14 -8.53 -5.65 -10.13
C ILE A 14 -8.43 -5.80 -8.61
N ARG A 15 -7.39 -5.24 -7.98
CA ARG A 15 -7.25 -5.31 -6.52
C ARG A 15 -8.43 -4.64 -5.81
N ARG A 16 -8.91 -3.51 -6.34
CA ARG A 16 -10.08 -2.81 -5.80
C ARG A 16 -11.33 -3.67 -5.92
N LEU A 17 -11.60 -4.24 -7.09
CA LEU A 17 -12.75 -5.12 -7.31
C LEU A 17 -12.72 -6.35 -6.39
N LEU A 18 -11.55 -6.93 -6.15
CA LEU A 18 -11.39 -8.07 -5.23
C LEU A 18 -11.62 -7.65 -3.77
N ASN A 19 -11.18 -6.47 -3.35
CA ASN A 19 -11.45 -5.95 -2.02
C ASN A 19 -12.94 -5.65 -1.84
N ASP A 20 -13.58 -4.97 -2.81
CA ASP A 20 -15.01 -4.71 -2.77
C ASP A 20 -15.83 -6.02 -2.68
N LEU A 21 -15.40 -7.07 -3.42
CA LEU A 21 -16.02 -8.38 -3.37
C LEU A 21 -15.86 -9.05 -2.01
N ARG A 22 -14.66 -8.97 -1.43
CA ARG A 22 -14.39 -9.48 -0.08
C ARG A 22 -15.27 -8.79 0.96
N GLU A 23 -15.34 -7.45 0.93
CA GLU A 23 -16.18 -6.69 1.84
C GLU A 23 -17.67 -7.05 1.73
N LEU A 24 -18.16 -7.34 0.52
CA LEU A 24 -19.53 -7.79 0.32
C LEU A 24 -19.78 -9.16 0.92
N LEU A 25 -18.82 -10.10 0.81
CA LEU A 25 -18.89 -11.43 1.40
C LEU A 25 -18.81 -11.36 2.93
N ASP A 26 -17.86 -10.58 3.46
CA ASP A 26 -17.74 -10.34 4.92
C ASP A 26 -19.04 -9.78 5.51
N ARG A 27 -19.71 -8.87 4.79
CA ARG A 27 -21.03 -8.34 5.19
C ARG A 27 -22.15 -9.38 5.12
N GLN A 28 -22.08 -10.34 4.20
CA GLN A 28 -23.09 -11.40 4.11
C GLN A 28 -23.08 -12.30 5.33
N ASP A 29 -21.91 -12.48 5.93
CA ASP A 29 -21.70 -13.33 7.12
C ASP A 29 -21.97 -12.58 8.44
N ASP A 30 -22.32 -11.28 8.39
CA ASP A 30 -22.67 -10.50 9.58
C ASP A 30 -24.03 -10.93 10.15
N PRO A 31 -24.08 -11.50 11.36
CA PRO A 31 -25.32 -11.95 11.99
C PRO A 31 -26.30 -10.81 12.31
N ASN A 32 -25.81 -9.55 12.37
CA ASN A 32 -26.62 -8.37 12.65
C ASN A 32 -27.14 -7.68 11.38
N LEU A 33 -26.87 -8.24 10.21
CA LEU A 33 -27.28 -7.64 8.96
C LEU A 33 -28.80 -7.68 8.78
N LEU A 34 -29.38 -6.52 8.46
CA LEU A 34 -30.80 -6.42 8.16
C LEU A 34 -31.16 -7.31 6.95
N GLN A 35 -32.24 -8.07 7.04
CA GLN A 35 -32.69 -9.01 6.00
C GLN A 35 -32.90 -8.33 4.63
N SER A 36 -33.35 -7.08 4.61
CA SER A 36 -33.49 -6.29 3.37
C SER A 36 -32.15 -6.00 2.69
N ARG A 37 -31.08 -5.82 3.46
CA ARG A 37 -29.70 -5.63 2.94
C ARG A 37 -29.10 -6.95 2.50
N SER A 38 -29.26 -8.01 3.29
CA SER A 38 -28.78 -9.37 2.95
C SER A 38 -29.30 -9.82 1.59
N LYS A 39 -30.57 -9.57 1.26
CA LYS A 39 -31.16 -9.91 -0.04
C LYS A 39 -30.55 -9.18 -1.24
N ARG A 40 -29.87 -8.05 -1.04
CA ARG A 40 -29.20 -7.28 -2.12
C ARG A 40 -27.79 -7.76 -2.41
N ILE A 41 -27.08 -8.29 -1.41
CA ILE A 41 -25.69 -8.72 -1.53
C ILE A 41 -25.44 -9.65 -2.72
N PRO A 42 -26.23 -10.71 -2.98
CA PRO A 42 -26.01 -11.59 -4.12
C PRO A 42 -26.02 -10.85 -5.48
N SER A 43 -26.87 -9.84 -5.62
CA SER A 43 -26.94 -9.03 -6.85
C SER A 43 -25.71 -8.11 -6.99
N GLU A 44 -25.21 -7.56 -5.88
CA GLU A 44 -24.01 -6.73 -5.83
C GLU A 44 -22.76 -7.56 -6.11
N VAL A 45 -22.65 -8.75 -5.50
CA VAL A 45 -21.59 -9.74 -5.79
C VAL A 45 -21.57 -10.11 -7.28
N LYS A 46 -22.74 -10.42 -7.84
CA LYS A 46 -22.86 -10.74 -9.28
C LYS A 46 -22.43 -9.58 -10.17
N ALA A 47 -22.75 -8.35 -9.78
CA ALA A 47 -22.31 -7.15 -10.51
C ALA A 47 -20.78 -6.97 -10.44
N GLN A 48 -20.15 -7.18 -9.29
CA GLN A 48 -18.69 -7.10 -9.15
C GLN A 48 -17.98 -8.22 -9.92
N LEU A 49 -18.50 -9.45 -9.87
CA LEU A 49 -17.97 -10.58 -10.64
C LEU A 49 -18.05 -10.31 -12.15
N ARG A 50 -19.14 -9.70 -12.63
CA ARG A 50 -19.28 -9.31 -14.05
C ARG A 50 -18.25 -8.27 -14.45
N LYS A 51 -18.01 -7.25 -13.61
CA LYS A 51 -16.95 -6.25 -13.85
C LYS A 51 -15.57 -6.90 -13.87
N LEU A 52 -15.32 -7.83 -12.94
CA LEU A 52 -14.06 -8.56 -12.86
C LEU A 52 -13.84 -9.39 -14.13
N TRP A 53 -14.87 -10.09 -14.61
CA TRP A 53 -14.82 -10.89 -15.84
C TRP A 53 -14.53 -10.04 -17.09
N GLN A 54 -15.05 -8.80 -17.14
CA GLN A 54 -14.86 -7.89 -18.27
C GLN A 54 -13.55 -7.09 -18.16
N THR A 55 -12.76 -7.28 -17.12
CA THR A 55 -11.52 -6.53 -16.89
C THR A 55 -10.30 -7.41 -17.14
N ASP A 56 -9.37 -6.97 -17.99
CA ASP A 56 -8.11 -7.69 -18.19
C ASP A 56 -7.31 -7.79 -16.89
N PHE A 57 -6.99 -8.99 -16.46
CA PHE A 57 -6.24 -9.27 -15.24
C PHE A 57 -4.77 -8.84 -15.33
N ILE A 58 -4.19 -8.94 -16.52
CA ILE A 58 -2.77 -8.71 -16.75
C ILE A 58 -2.60 -7.44 -17.58
N ARG A 59 -1.60 -6.66 -17.25
CA ARG A 59 -1.24 -5.50 -18.07
C ARG A 59 -0.58 -5.97 -19.37
N SER A 60 -1.01 -5.43 -20.49
CA SER A 60 -0.41 -5.68 -21.81
C SER A 60 1.01 -5.12 -21.93
N ARG A 61 1.39 -4.14 -21.10
CA ARG A 61 2.74 -3.57 -21.05
C ARG A 61 3.30 -3.62 -19.64
N ARG A 62 4.56 -4.02 -19.53
CA ARG A 62 5.33 -3.90 -18.28
C ARG A 62 5.43 -2.42 -17.89
N PRO A 63 5.27 -2.06 -16.62
CA PRO A 63 5.50 -0.69 -16.18
C PRO A 63 6.99 -0.35 -16.36
N THR A 64 7.27 0.92 -16.62
CA THR A 64 8.64 1.43 -16.53
C THR A 64 9.08 1.50 -15.08
N VAL A 65 10.40 1.51 -14.83
CA VAL A 65 10.97 1.63 -13.47
C VAL A 65 10.43 2.89 -12.76
N LEU A 66 10.36 4.02 -13.44
CA LEU A 66 9.81 5.26 -12.87
C LEU A 66 8.32 5.16 -12.54
N GLN A 67 7.53 4.42 -13.33
CA GLN A 67 6.13 4.15 -12.98
C GLN A 67 6.01 3.26 -11.73
N GLU A 68 6.97 2.37 -11.50
CA GLU A 68 7.04 1.58 -10.28
C GLU A 68 7.41 2.44 -9.07
N VAL A 69 8.35 3.38 -9.24
CA VAL A 69 8.69 4.38 -8.22
C VAL A 69 7.46 5.19 -7.80
N GLN A 70 6.70 5.72 -8.78
CA GLN A 70 5.47 6.48 -8.49
C GLN A 70 4.44 5.67 -7.70
N ARG A 71 4.34 4.36 -7.98
CA ARG A 71 3.45 3.48 -7.22
C ARG A 71 3.96 3.22 -5.81
N GLY A 72 5.27 3.06 -5.65
CA GLY A 72 5.91 2.92 -4.35
C GLY A 72 5.69 4.15 -3.47
N LEU A 73 5.77 5.34 -4.06
CA LEU A 73 5.50 6.61 -3.36
C LEU A 73 4.06 6.71 -2.82
N ALA A 74 3.09 6.02 -3.41
CA ALA A 74 1.73 6.01 -2.90
C ALA A 74 1.57 5.36 -1.51
N TYR A 75 2.57 4.59 -1.04
CA TYR A 75 2.60 4.05 0.32
C TYR A 75 3.10 5.05 1.36
N LYS A 76 3.68 6.16 0.92
CA LYS A 76 4.22 7.21 1.79
C LYS A 76 3.18 7.69 2.81
N ASP A 77 1.98 8.01 2.35
CA ASP A 77 0.94 8.58 3.19
C ASP A 77 0.50 7.59 4.28
N VAL A 78 0.31 6.32 3.90
CA VAL A 78 -0.03 5.25 4.85
C VAL A 78 1.06 5.06 5.90
N LEU A 79 2.33 5.03 5.49
CA LEU A 79 3.45 4.89 6.41
C LEU A 79 3.58 6.10 7.33
N TRP A 80 3.34 7.29 6.81
CA TRP A 80 3.40 8.54 7.56
C TRP A 80 2.36 8.59 8.67
N ASP A 81 1.17 8.08 8.41
CA ASP A 81 0.07 8.06 9.40
C ASP A 81 0.24 6.93 10.42
N ILE A 82 0.62 5.73 9.98
CA ILE A 82 0.61 4.54 10.85
C ILE A 82 1.85 4.47 11.75
N VAL A 83 3.03 4.85 11.24
CA VAL A 83 4.28 4.68 12.00
C VAL A 83 4.30 5.45 13.32
N PRO A 84 3.87 6.72 13.39
CA PRO A 84 3.78 7.44 14.64
C PRO A 84 2.79 6.80 15.63
N GLN A 85 1.67 6.27 15.13
CA GLN A 85 0.67 5.59 15.98
C GLN A 85 1.29 4.35 16.63
N VAL A 86 1.88 3.45 15.84
CA VAL A 86 2.55 2.25 16.36
C VAL A 86 3.69 2.59 17.32
N ALA A 87 4.44 3.67 17.06
CA ALA A 87 5.51 4.13 17.94
C ALA A 87 4.96 4.66 19.28
N ASN A 88 3.82 5.34 19.25
CA ASN A 88 3.12 5.81 20.45
C ASN A 88 2.56 4.66 21.26
N ASP A 89 1.84 3.74 20.62
CA ASP A 89 1.27 2.55 21.27
C ASP A 89 2.36 1.71 21.95
N LEU A 90 3.50 1.53 21.28
CA LEU A 90 4.64 0.84 21.88
C LEU A 90 5.20 1.61 23.08
N ARG A 91 5.31 2.93 22.99
CA ARG A 91 5.81 3.75 24.11
C ARG A 91 4.89 3.64 25.31
N ASP A 92 3.58 3.70 25.09
CA ASP A 92 2.59 3.61 26.13
C ASP A 92 2.61 2.21 26.79
N ALA A 93 2.67 1.15 25.98
CA ALA A 93 2.84 -0.22 26.49
C ALA A 93 4.15 -0.41 27.28
N LEU A 94 5.26 0.20 26.83
CA LEU A 94 6.51 0.15 27.56
C LEU A 94 6.42 0.89 28.91
N ASN A 95 5.75 2.03 28.94
CA ASN A 95 5.55 2.78 30.19
C ASN A 95 4.70 1.98 31.18
N ASP A 96 3.69 1.28 30.72
CA ASP A 96 2.78 0.51 31.57
C ASP A 96 3.41 -0.77 32.13
N TYR A 97 4.13 -1.50 31.28
CA TYR A 97 4.65 -2.83 31.64
C TYR A 97 6.15 -2.84 31.97
N TYR A 98 6.93 -1.87 31.46
CA TYR A 98 8.38 -1.81 31.58
C TYR A 98 8.88 -0.38 31.81
N PRO A 99 8.50 0.29 32.92
CA PRO A 99 8.76 1.73 33.13
C PRO A 99 10.24 2.10 33.20
N ASN A 100 11.11 1.15 33.42
CA ASN A 100 12.58 1.35 33.46
C ASN A 100 13.24 1.25 32.07
N VAL A 101 12.50 0.86 31.03
CA VAL A 101 13.02 0.73 29.67
C VAL A 101 12.79 2.03 28.91
N LYS A 102 13.87 2.80 28.69
CA LYS A 102 13.81 4.01 27.86
C LYS A 102 14.18 3.64 26.43
N LYS A 103 13.23 3.79 25.50
CA LYS A 103 13.48 3.62 24.08
C LYS A 103 14.06 4.91 23.50
N THR A 104 15.27 4.86 22.97
CA THR A 104 15.98 6.00 22.38
C THR A 104 16.03 5.98 20.85
N ASN A 105 15.90 4.80 20.24
CA ASN A 105 16.04 4.63 18.81
C ASN A 105 14.68 4.56 18.09
N PRO A 106 14.59 5.00 16.82
CA PRO A 106 13.37 4.82 16.04
C PRO A 106 13.00 3.34 15.92
N LEU A 107 11.71 3.03 16.02
CA LEU A 107 11.19 1.66 15.94
C LEU A 107 11.39 1.07 14.54
N PHE A 108 11.17 1.90 13.52
CA PHE A 108 11.25 1.51 12.12
C PHE A 108 12.13 2.46 11.34
N VAL A 109 12.93 1.90 10.45
CA VAL A 109 13.66 2.62 9.42
C VAL A 109 13.22 2.04 8.08
N TYR A 110 12.69 2.90 7.22
CA TYR A 110 12.18 2.49 5.91
C TYR A 110 13.23 2.73 4.83
N GLY A 111 13.31 1.79 3.90
CA GLY A 111 14.10 1.90 2.70
C GLY A 111 13.29 1.42 1.49
N SER A 112 13.65 1.89 0.30
CA SER A 112 13.08 1.43 -0.96
C SER A 112 14.20 0.93 -1.87
N TRP A 113 13.97 -0.19 -2.53
CA TRP A 113 14.83 -0.70 -3.60
C TRP A 113 14.34 -0.30 -4.98
N ILE A 114 13.12 0.22 -5.06
CA ILE A 114 12.50 0.60 -6.32
C ILE A 114 13.32 1.71 -6.96
N GLY A 115 13.76 1.48 -8.20
CA GLY A 115 14.59 2.42 -8.94
C GLY A 115 16.10 2.42 -8.59
N GLY A 116 16.53 1.59 -7.63
CA GLY A 116 17.92 1.47 -7.21
C GLY A 116 18.53 0.08 -7.40
N ASP A 117 17.70 -0.95 -7.41
CA ASP A 117 18.12 -2.34 -7.60
C ASP A 117 18.40 -2.64 -9.07
N ARG A 118 19.67 -2.94 -9.37
CA ARG A 118 20.15 -3.22 -10.73
C ARG A 118 20.25 -4.71 -11.02
N ASP A 119 19.94 -5.58 -10.07
CA ASP A 119 20.09 -7.01 -10.22
C ASP A 119 19.20 -7.56 -11.36
N GLY A 120 19.83 -7.85 -12.48
CA GLY A 120 19.18 -8.39 -13.67
C GLY A 120 18.22 -7.44 -14.40
N ASN A 121 18.11 -6.17 -14.01
CA ASN A 121 17.22 -5.20 -14.66
C ASN A 121 18.01 -4.11 -15.42
N PRO A 122 18.19 -4.22 -16.75
CA PRO A 122 18.96 -3.27 -17.54
C PRO A 122 18.31 -1.87 -17.63
N PHE A 123 17.04 -1.73 -17.25
CA PHE A 123 16.32 -0.44 -17.26
C PHE A 123 16.53 0.38 -15.99
N VAL A 124 17.19 -0.15 -14.95
CA VAL A 124 17.60 0.60 -13.76
C VAL A 124 18.97 1.24 -14.03
N THR A 125 18.96 2.33 -14.78
CA THR A 125 20.15 3.12 -15.12
C THR A 125 20.52 4.08 -13.99
N PRO A 126 21.75 4.63 -13.95
CA PRO A 126 22.13 5.68 -12.99
C PRO A 126 21.20 6.88 -13.01
N ASP A 127 20.74 7.32 -14.20
CA ASP A 127 19.82 8.45 -14.35
C ASP A 127 18.45 8.15 -13.73
N VAL A 128 17.92 6.94 -13.94
CA VAL A 128 16.68 6.48 -13.31
C VAL A 128 16.82 6.46 -11.79
N THR A 129 17.98 6.03 -11.28
CA THR A 129 18.25 6.03 -9.84
C THR A 129 18.33 7.44 -9.30
N ALA A 130 19.02 8.36 -9.96
CA ALA A 130 19.11 9.77 -9.57
C ALA A 130 17.71 10.42 -9.52
N GLN A 131 16.91 10.23 -10.57
CA GLN A 131 15.54 10.73 -10.63
C GLN A 131 14.65 10.11 -9.54
N THR A 132 14.85 8.85 -9.21
CA THR A 132 14.15 8.17 -8.10
C THR A 132 14.46 8.85 -6.77
N PHE A 133 15.72 9.14 -6.48
CA PHE A 133 16.12 9.85 -5.26
C PHE A 133 15.52 11.25 -5.18
N GLU A 134 15.47 11.96 -6.30
CA GLU A 134 14.86 13.29 -6.35
C GLU A 134 13.36 13.22 -6.01
N TRP A 135 12.62 12.28 -6.59
CA TRP A 135 11.20 12.07 -6.28
C TRP A 135 10.94 11.65 -4.83
N LEU A 136 11.78 10.77 -4.28
CA LEU A 136 11.70 10.38 -2.88
C LEU A 136 11.92 11.57 -1.95
N ARG A 137 12.96 12.38 -2.26
CA ARG A 137 13.27 13.62 -1.51
C ARG A 137 12.12 14.62 -1.59
N GLN A 138 11.61 14.88 -2.79
CA GLN A 138 10.49 15.81 -2.99
C GLN A 138 9.26 15.34 -2.22
N ALA A 139 8.89 14.07 -2.33
CA ALA A 139 7.76 13.50 -1.62
C ALA A 139 7.88 13.63 -0.09
N ALA A 140 9.09 13.43 0.47
CA ALA A 140 9.33 13.63 1.89
C ALA A 140 9.17 15.11 2.30
N LEU A 141 9.76 16.03 1.53
CA LEU A 141 9.64 17.46 1.79
C LEU A 141 8.20 17.96 1.72
N GLU A 142 7.43 17.55 0.70
CA GLU A 142 6.01 17.90 0.56
C GLU A 142 5.20 17.44 1.77
N THR A 143 5.48 16.23 2.26
CA THR A 143 4.77 15.69 3.42
C THR A 143 5.11 16.46 4.69
N HIS A 144 6.38 16.80 4.92
CA HIS A 144 6.78 17.65 6.05
C HIS A 144 6.15 19.03 5.98
N LEU A 145 6.17 19.69 4.82
CA LEU A 145 5.58 21.01 4.63
C LEU A 145 4.06 21.04 4.82
N SER A 146 3.37 19.95 4.46
CA SER A 146 1.92 19.86 4.64
C SER A 146 1.48 19.74 6.11
N GLN A 147 2.42 19.46 7.02
CA GLN A 147 2.17 19.31 8.45
C GLN A 147 2.67 20.48 9.31
N CYS A 148 3.35 21.43 8.70
CA CYS A 148 3.74 22.69 9.33
C CYS A 148 2.67 23.76 9.18
#